data_4c1d44c9c03ebfe1671bcdeb7ed0fe7c
#
_entry.id   4c1d44c9c03ebfe1671bcdeb7ed0fe7c
#
_cell.length_a   1.000
_cell.length_b   1.000
_cell.length_c   1.000
_cell.angle_alpha   90.00
_cell.angle_beta   90.00
_cell.angle_gamma   90.00
#
_symmetry.space_group_name_H-M   'P 1'
#
loop_
_entity.id
_entity.type
_entity.pdbx_description
1 polymer ?
#
loop_
_entity_poly.entity_id
_entity_poly.type
_entity_poly.pdbx_seq_one_letter_code
_entity_poly.pdbx_strand_id
1 'polypeptide(L)'
;MKKRIAEVLRRRFYGDESPLDTDMVASLGEQPQSLTRSSNEALEALEGVREVRVQRAQEQEHEMYRQIHKWSYSSGVKIIQRLYRMLAVITCCGIIMFLLWTVNTLPPFGDPGNPDNNEVAARYVEQGPEETGAVNMVTGMILDYRAFDTFGETTVLFAAACSALFLLKLNDHKDGKPTQSWLEAEYADRFHEPKNDQILQFAARLLVPIILLFGFYVVVNGHITPGGGFSGGAIMGAGLILYLNAFGFKKTERFFTYRTFQWVTFSALITYAGLKSYSFYTGANHLESGVSTGTLGNILSAGFILPLNICVGLVVMCTMYVFYTLIRKGGV
;
A
#
# COMPACT_ATOMS: atom_id res chain seq x y z
N MET A 1 -32.54 -7.63 9.14
CA MET A 1 -31.16 -7.43 9.56
C MET A 1 -30.72 -8.41 10.64
N LYS A 2 -31.44 -8.54 11.78
CA LYS A 2 -31.13 -9.52 12.86
C LYS A 2 -31.08 -10.98 12.40
N LYS A 3 -32.01 -11.44 11.55
CA LYS A 3 -32.05 -12.83 11.03
C LYS A 3 -30.80 -13.16 10.17
N ARG A 4 -30.29 -12.20 9.38
CA ARG A 4 -29.12 -12.38 8.51
C ARG A 4 -27.81 -12.47 9.31
N ILE A 5 -27.71 -11.73 10.42
CA ILE A 5 -26.56 -11.75 11.33
C ILE A 5 -26.54 -13.09 12.11
N ALA A 6 -27.71 -13.56 12.56
CA ALA A 6 -27.84 -14.85 13.23
C ALA A 6 -27.47 -16.02 12.29
N GLU A 7 -27.83 -15.95 11.01
CA GLU A 7 -27.53 -16.96 10.00
C GLU A 7 -26.03 -17.01 9.63
N VAL A 8 -25.38 -15.85 9.53
CA VAL A 8 -23.91 -15.74 9.31
C VAL A 8 -23.14 -16.26 10.53
N LEU A 9 -23.57 -15.90 11.74
CA LEU A 9 -22.98 -16.39 12.98
C LEU A 9 -23.20 -17.91 13.12
N ARG A 10 -24.37 -18.42 12.74
CA ARG A 10 -24.69 -19.84 12.76
C ARG A 10 -23.78 -20.65 11.84
N ARG A 11 -23.58 -20.25 10.57
CA ARG A 11 -22.68 -20.91 9.61
C ARG A 11 -21.23 -20.90 10.09
N ARG A 12 -20.78 -19.81 10.70
CA ARG A 12 -19.41 -19.67 11.18
C ARG A 12 -19.10 -20.51 12.43
N PHE A 13 -20.05 -20.63 13.35
CA PHE A 13 -19.84 -21.36 14.61
C PHE A 13 -20.22 -22.85 14.55
N TYR A 14 -21.11 -23.25 13.66
CA TYR A 14 -21.65 -24.60 13.59
C TYR A 14 -21.36 -25.36 12.27
N GLY A 15 -20.75 -24.70 11.29
CA GLY A 15 -20.51 -25.27 9.94
C GLY A 15 -21.81 -25.45 9.14
N ASP A 16 -21.67 -25.93 7.89
CA ASP A 16 -22.84 -26.19 7.01
C ASP A 16 -23.68 -27.40 7.46
N GLU A 17 -23.11 -28.28 8.28
CA GLU A 17 -23.79 -29.43 8.89
C GLU A 17 -24.19 -29.16 10.36
N SER A 18 -24.94 -28.11 10.58
CA SER A 18 -25.50 -27.83 11.92
C SER A 18 -26.60 -28.85 12.22
N PRO A 19 -26.54 -29.56 13.37
CA PRO A 19 -27.60 -30.51 13.78
C PRO A 19 -28.92 -29.81 14.14
N LEU A 20 -29.00 -28.49 14.02
CA LEU A 20 -30.22 -27.74 14.16
C LEU A 20 -30.92 -27.64 12.83
N ASP A 21 -31.84 -28.57 12.62
CA ASP A 21 -32.68 -28.60 11.43
C ASP A 21 -33.47 -27.25 11.31
N THR A 22 -33.53 -26.72 10.11
CA THR A 22 -34.25 -25.47 9.83
C THR A 22 -35.73 -25.56 10.24
N ASP A 23 -36.28 -26.76 10.23
CA ASP A 23 -37.66 -27.03 10.64
C ASP A 23 -37.90 -26.89 12.15
N MET A 24 -36.87 -27.16 12.98
CA MET A 24 -36.96 -26.98 14.43
C MET A 24 -37.00 -25.51 14.85
N VAL A 25 -36.31 -24.64 14.11
CA VAL A 25 -36.32 -23.18 14.31
C VAL A 25 -37.61 -22.54 13.78
N ALA A 26 -38.19 -23.10 12.72
CA ALA A 26 -39.46 -22.64 12.16
C ALA A 26 -40.64 -23.02 13.09
N SER A 27 -40.61 -24.21 13.69
CA SER A 27 -41.64 -24.65 14.63
C SER A 27 -41.67 -23.87 15.97
N LEU A 28 -40.53 -23.27 16.35
CA LEU A 28 -40.43 -22.38 17.52
C LEU A 28 -41.02 -20.98 17.29
N GLY A 29 -41.31 -20.62 16.02
CA GLY A 29 -41.88 -19.33 15.66
C GLY A 29 -43.41 -19.26 15.64
N GLU A 30 -44.11 -20.41 15.72
CA GLU A 30 -45.56 -20.47 15.45
C GLU A 30 -46.49 -20.63 16.69
N GLN A 31 -45.95 -20.76 17.92
CA GLN A 31 -46.81 -20.85 19.11
C GLN A 31 -46.34 -20.02 20.33
N PRO A 32 -47.07 -18.96 20.71
CA PRO A 32 -46.54 -17.97 21.66
C PRO A 32 -46.75 -18.23 23.15
N GLN A 33 -47.49 -19.23 23.62
CA GLN A 33 -47.90 -19.25 25.04
C GLN A 33 -47.71 -20.52 25.87
N SER A 34 -47.28 -21.65 25.34
CA SER A 34 -47.01 -22.88 26.13
C SER A 34 -45.52 -23.31 26.18
N LEU A 35 -44.61 -22.52 25.67
CA LEU A 35 -43.22 -22.90 25.35
C LEU A 35 -42.13 -22.31 26.26
N THR A 36 -42.47 -21.55 27.30
CA THR A 36 -41.45 -20.89 28.15
C THR A 36 -40.59 -21.86 28.94
N ARG A 37 -41.12 -23.03 29.35
CA ARG A 37 -40.34 -24.02 30.10
C ARG A 37 -39.48 -24.91 29.18
N SER A 38 -40.06 -25.34 28.06
CA SER A 38 -39.36 -26.16 27.05
C SER A 38 -38.33 -25.35 26.24
N SER A 39 -38.55 -24.06 26.06
CA SER A 39 -37.57 -23.16 25.37
C SER A 39 -36.36 -22.84 26.26
N ASN A 40 -36.54 -22.78 27.59
CA ASN A 40 -35.41 -22.59 28.51
C ASN A 40 -34.54 -23.84 28.62
N GLU A 41 -35.17 -25.05 28.67
CA GLU A 41 -34.44 -26.32 28.64
C GLU A 41 -33.69 -26.54 27.33
N ALA A 42 -34.27 -26.12 26.21
CA ALA A 42 -33.60 -26.15 24.89
C ALA A 42 -32.46 -25.11 24.79
N LEU A 43 -32.61 -23.96 25.42
CA LEU A 43 -31.55 -22.95 25.49
C LEU A 43 -30.39 -23.41 26.36
N GLU A 44 -30.65 -24.00 27.52
CA GLU A 44 -29.60 -24.58 28.39
C GLU A 44 -28.87 -25.74 27.70
N ALA A 45 -29.59 -26.61 26.99
CA ALA A 45 -28.98 -27.67 26.19
C ALA A 45 -28.11 -27.13 25.07
N LEU A 46 -28.51 -26.03 24.39
CA LEU A 46 -27.74 -25.35 23.37
C LEU A 46 -26.49 -24.65 23.93
N GLU A 47 -26.59 -24.05 25.10
CA GLU A 47 -25.46 -23.46 25.82
C GLU A 47 -24.47 -24.54 26.24
N GLY A 48 -24.91 -25.67 26.77
CA GLY A 48 -24.06 -26.80 27.12
C GLY A 48 -23.33 -27.39 25.89
N VAL A 49 -24.01 -27.54 24.75
CA VAL A 49 -23.40 -27.99 23.51
C VAL A 49 -22.37 -26.96 22.98
N ARG A 50 -22.65 -25.67 23.14
CA ARG A 50 -21.74 -24.59 22.77
C ARG A 50 -20.48 -24.60 23.63
N GLU A 51 -20.61 -24.76 24.94
CA GLU A 51 -19.47 -24.83 25.87
C GLU A 51 -18.55 -26.02 25.54
N VAL A 52 -19.14 -27.19 25.33
CA VAL A 52 -18.39 -28.41 24.97
C VAL A 52 -17.64 -28.22 23.63
N ARG A 53 -18.23 -27.52 22.65
CA ARG A 53 -17.54 -27.22 21.37
C ARG A 53 -16.42 -26.21 21.54
N VAL A 54 -16.63 -25.16 22.33
CA VAL A 54 -15.59 -24.18 22.64
C VAL A 54 -14.42 -24.85 23.36
N GLN A 55 -14.70 -25.72 24.34
CA GLN A 55 -13.66 -26.47 25.02
C GLN A 55 -12.89 -27.40 24.10
N ARG A 56 -13.57 -28.15 23.20
CA ARG A 56 -12.89 -29.00 22.19
C ARG A 56 -12.05 -28.16 21.20
N ALA A 57 -12.54 -27.03 20.77
CA ALA A 57 -11.77 -26.14 19.91
C ALA A 57 -10.52 -25.61 20.62
N GLN A 58 -10.63 -25.22 21.88
CA GLN A 58 -9.49 -24.80 22.71
C GLN A 58 -8.50 -25.94 22.97
N GLU A 59 -8.99 -27.16 23.22
CA GLU A 59 -8.12 -28.33 23.36
C GLU A 59 -7.38 -28.68 22.07
N GLN A 60 -8.06 -28.62 20.92
CA GLN A 60 -7.42 -28.84 19.61
C GLN A 60 -6.38 -27.77 19.30
N GLU A 61 -6.67 -26.52 19.61
CA GLU A 61 -5.73 -25.42 19.47
C GLU A 61 -4.51 -25.62 20.38
N HIS A 62 -4.73 -26.02 21.64
CA HIS A 62 -3.65 -26.32 22.59
C HIS A 62 -2.80 -27.53 22.17
N GLU A 63 -3.42 -28.57 21.61
CA GLU A 63 -2.68 -29.71 21.08
C GLU A 63 -1.87 -29.34 19.84
N MET A 64 -2.42 -28.53 18.94
CA MET A 64 -1.71 -28.03 17.78
C MET A 64 -0.50 -27.17 18.20
N TYR A 65 -0.65 -26.26 19.17
CA TYR A 65 0.47 -25.50 19.71
C TYR A 65 1.53 -26.40 20.37
N ARG A 66 1.14 -27.45 21.10
CA ARG A 66 2.09 -28.42 21.66
C ARG A 66 2.83 -29.20 20.56
N GLN A 67 2.15 -29.59 19.50
CA GLN A 67 2.79 -30.29 18.37
C GLN A 67 3.76 -29.38 17.64
N ILE A 68 3.38 -28.13 17.35
CA ILE A 68 4.27 -27.13 16.74
C ILE A 68 5.49 -26.87 17.62
N HIS A 69 5.26 -26.75 18.95
CA HIS A 69 6.34 -26.55 19.89
C HIS A 69 7.29 -27.75 19.95
N LYS A 70 6.77 -28.98 20.05
CA LYS A 70 7.58 -30.20 19.98
C LYS A 70 8.36 -30.30 18.67
N TRP A 71 7.73 -29.95 17.53
CA TRP A 71 8.37 -29.97 16.24
C TRP A 71 9.48 -28.94 16.14
N SER A 72 9.25 -27.71 16.62
CA SER A 72 10.27 -26.63 16.62
C SER A 72 11.48 -26.95 17.50
N TYR A 73 11.32 -27.79 18.54
CA TYR A 73 12.39 -28.26 19.41
C TYR A 73 13.03 -29.57 18.97
N SER A 74 12.55 -30.19 17.89
CA SER A 74 13.15 -31.41 17.37
C SER A 74 14.61 -31.17 16.95
N SER A 75 15.48 -32.17 17.17
CA SER A 75 16.90 -32.05 16.83
C SER A 75 17.14 -31.75 15.35
N GLY A 76 16.29 -32.28 14.47
CA GLY A 76 16.38 -32.03 13.04
C GLY A 76 16.13 -30.55 12.67
N VAL A 77 15.11 -29.92 13.25
CA VAL A 77 14.80 -28.48 13.02
C VAL A 77 15.93 -27.60 13.55
N LYS A 78 16.51 -27.93 14.70
CA LYS A 78 17.65 -27.19 15.25
C LYS A 78 18.89 -27.27 14.34
N ILE A 79 19.14 -28.44 13.74
CA ILE A 79 20.23 -28.62 12.77
C ILE A 79 19.99 -27.77 11.53
N ILE A 80 18.79 -27.83 10.96
CA ILE A 80 18.40 -27.03 9.78
C ILE A 80 18.51 -25.52 10.08
N GLN A 81 18.06 -25.06 11.26
CA GLN A 81 18.18 -23.66 11.66
C GLN A 81 19.64 -23.23 11.85
N ARG A 82 20.51 -24.10 12.36
CA ARG A 82 21.95 -23.82 12.46
C ARG A 82 22.58 -23.73 11.08
N LEU A 83 22.27 -24.68 10.20
CA LEU A 83 22.77 -24.69 8.83
C LEU A 83 22.33 -23.44 8.08
N TYR A 84 21.05 -23.05 8.20
CA TYR A 84 20.51 -21.84 7.60
C TYR A 84 21.23 -20.59 8.10
N ARG A 85 21.45 -20.48 9.43
CA ARG A 85 22.22 -19.36 10.01
C ARG A 85 23.67 -19.32 9.51
N MET A 86 24.33 -20.46 9.47
CA MET A 86 25.69 -20.53 8.94
C MET A 86 25.74 -20.10 7.47
N LEU A 87 24.82 -20.61 6.65
CA LEU A 87 24.73 -20.24 5.25
C LEU A 87 24.45 -18.73 5.09
N ALA A 88 23.54 -18.18 5.87
CA ALA A 88 23.25 -16.74 5.86
C ALA A 88 24.47 -15.90 6.22
N VAL A 89 25.23 -16.29 7.27
CA VAL A 89 26.47 -15.60 7.65
C VAL A 89 27.52 -15.69 6.54
N ILE A 90 27.73 -16.88 5.96
CA ILE A 90 28.69 -17.06 4.87
C ILE A 90 28.30 -16.19 3.66
N THR A 91 27.02 -16.16 3.30
CA THR A 91 26.52 -15.34 2.20
C THR A 91 26.72 -13.84 2.49
N CYS A 92 26.37 -13.38 3.70
CA CYS A 92 26.59 -11.99 4.09
C CYS A 92 28.09 -11.62 4.07
N CYS A 93 28.95 -12.47 4.61
CA CYS A 93 30.41 -12.25 4.57
C CYS A 93 30.93 -12.22 3.13
N GLY A 94 30.44 -13.12 2.27
CA GLY A 94 30.79 -13.14 0.85
C GLY A 94 30.39 -11.85 0.15
N ILE A 95 29.16 -11.36 0.37
CA ILE A 95 28.70 -10.09 -0.18
C ILE A 95 29.54 -8.92 0.32
N ILE A 96 29.84 -8.88 1.63
CA ILE A 96 30.67 -7.81 2.22
C ILE A 96 32.09 -7.83 1.60
N MET A 97 32.69 -9.00 1.49
CA MET A 97 34.02 -9.12 0.87
C MET A 97 34.02 -8.67 -0.59
N PHE A 98 32.98 -9.06 -1.34
CA PHE A 98 32.82 -8.64 -2.72
C PHE A 98 32.66 -7.12 -2.85
N LEU A 99 31.83 -6.50 -1.98
CA LEU A 99 31.65 -5.05 -1.95
C LEU A 99 32.95 -4.32 -1.57
N LEU A 100 33.67 -4.81 -0.57
CA LEU A 100 34.98 -4.23 -0.17
C LEU A 100 36.00 -4.33 -1.31
N TRP A 101 36.04 -5.46 -2.00
CA TRP A 101 36.88 -5.62 -3.19
C TRP A 101 36.48 -4.62 -4.30
N THR A 102 35.20 -4.48 -4.59
CA THR A 102 34.68 -3.50 -5.57
C THR A 102 35.11 -2.09 -5.15
N VAL A 103 34.92 -1.71 -3.87
CA VAL A 103 35.32 -0.38 -3.39
C VAL A 103 36.84 -0.15 -3.54
N ASN A 104 37.68 -1.18 -3.31
CA ASN A 104 39.13 -1.07 -3.50
C ASN A 104 39.54 -0.90 -4.99
N THR A 105 38.69 -1.26 -5.92
CA THR A 105 38.92 -1.07 -7.37
C THR A 105 38.34 0.23 -7.94
N LEU A 106 37.59 0.99 -7.11
CA LEU A 106 37.06 2.28 -7.55
C LEU A 106 38.16 3.33 -7.73
N PRO A 107 37.98 4.27 -8.66
CA PRO A 107 38.88 5.40 -8.82
C PRO A 107 38.99 6.23 -7.52
N PRO A 108 40.10 6.93 -7.29
CA PRO A 108 40.27 7.79 -6.12
C PRO A 108 39.20 8.88 -6.06
N PHE A 109 38.61 9.07 -4.90
CA PHE A 109 37.58 10.09 -4.69
C PHE A 109 38.13 11.50 -4.94
N GLY A 110 37.44 12.28 -5.79
CA GLY A 110 37.80 13.67 -6.09
C GLY A 110 38.92 13.86 -7.11
N ASP A 111 39.38 12.80 -7.78
CA ASP A 111 40.34 12.92 -8.87
C ASP A 111 39.67 13.56 -10.11
N PRO A 112 40.20 14.68 -10.65
CA PRO A 112 39.67 15.30 -11.86
C PRO A 112 39.66 14.41 -13.10
N GLY A 113 40.52 13.36 -13.12
CA GLY A 113 40.58 12.36 -14.19
C GLY A 113 39.54 11.23 -14.11
N ASN A 114 38.66 11.25 -13.15
CA ASN A 114 37.64 10.23 -12.98
C ASN A 114 36.64 10.24 -14.15
N PRO A 115 36.12 9.04 -14.55
CA PRO A 115 35.20 8.92 -15.68
C PRO A 115 33.87 9.66 -15.54
N ASP A 116 33.48 10.02 -14.31
CA ASP A 116 32.30 10.81 -13.99
C ASP A 116 32.46 12.30 -14.31
N ASN A 117 33.72 12.79 -14.40
CA ASN A 117 34.04 14.14 -14.85
C ASN A 117 34.07 14.20 -16.39
N ASN A 118 32.90 14.20 -17.00
CA ASN A 118 32.77 14.19 -18.47
C ASN A 118 31.89 15.36 -18.95
N GLU A 119 31.81 15.54 -20.26
CA GLU A 119 31.04 16.62 -20.89
C GLU A 119 29.56 16.61 -20.52
N VAL A 120 28.98 15.44 -20.28
CA VAL A 120 27.58 15.28 -19.88
C VAL A 120 27.36 15.83 -18.47
N ALA A 121 28.23 15.48 -17.54
CA ALA A 121 28.18 15.99 -16.17
C ALA A 121 28.38 17.51 -16.15
N ALA A 122 29.36 18.03 -16.90
CA ALA A 122 29.60 19.46 -17.04
C ALA A 122 28.35 20.18 -17.56
N ARG A 123 27.72 19.66 -18.63
CA ARG A 123 26.50 20.24 -19.20
C ARG A 123 25.35 20.31 -18.20
N TYR A 124 25.14 19.25 -17.42
CA TYR A 124 24.07 19.23 -16.40
C TYR A 124 24.28 20.29 -15.31
N VAL A 125 25.55 20.52 -14.93
CA VAL A 125 25.91 21.47 -13.87
C VAL A 125 25.89 22.91 -14.39
N GLU A 126 26.50 23.17 -15.56
CA GLU A 126 26.74 24.52 -16.07
C GLU A 126 25.54 25.06 -16.84
N GLN A 127 24.91 24.24 -17.68
CA GLN A 127 23.83 24.67 -18.59
C GLN A 127 22.45 24.25 -18.12
N GLY A 128 22.35 23.33 -17.15
CA GLY A 128 21.08 22.78 -16.64
C GLY A 128 20.05 23.84 -16.27
N PRO A 129 20.38 24.85 -15.45
CA PRO A 129 19.43 25.90 -15.07
C PRO A 129 18.89 26.70 -16.27
N GLU A 130 19.72 26.98 -17.26
CA GLU A 130 19.32 27.73 -18.45
C GLU A 130 18.46 26.87 -19.41
N GLU A 131 18.87 25.62 -19.64
CA GLU A 131 18.18 24.73 -20.57
C GLU A 131 16.85 24.22 -20.00
N THR A 132 16.79 23.88 -18.71
CA THR A 132 15.60 23.29 -18.10
C THR A 132 14.71 24.29 -17.38
N GLY A 133 15.23 25.47 -17.02
CA GLY A 133 14.54 26.46 -16.19
C GLY A 133 14.37 26.04 -14.72
N ALA A 134 15.03 24.97 -14.29
CA ALA A 134 14.98 24.47 -12.92
C ALA A 134 16.22 24.89 -12.12
N VAL A 135 16.01 25.49 -10.95
CA VAL A 135 17.10 25.79 -10.01
C VAL A 135 17.66 24.51 -9.39
N ASN A 136 16.79 23.52 -9.15
CA ASN A 136 17.18 22.21 -8.68
C ASN A 136 17.70 21.37 -9.87
N MET A 137 19.02 21.31 -10.01
CA MET A 137 19.70 20.58 -11.08
C MET A 137 19.29 19.10 -11.14
N VAL A 138 19.11 18.44 -9.99
CA VAL A 138 18.70 17.04 -9.94
C VAL A 138 17.31 16.86 -10.57
N THR A 139 16.40 17.75 -10.27
CA THR A 139 15.04 17.70 -10.86
C THR A 139 15.09 18.00 -12.37
N GLY A 140 15.89 18.95 -12.82
CA GLY A 140 16.15 19.20 -14.24
C GLY A 140 16.68 17.95 -14.94
N MET A 141 17.67 17.29 -14.34
CA MET A 141 18.23 16.05 -14.87
C MET A 141 17.19 14.93 -14.99
N ILE A 142 16.45 14.61 -13.94
CA ILE A 142 15.55 13.45 -13.91
C ILE A 142 14.18 13.68 -14.58
N LEU A 143 13.74 14.92 -14.75
CA LEU A 143 12.44 15.22 -15.36
C LEU A 143 12.52 15.90 -16.72
N ASP A 144 13.71 16.34 -17.13
CA ASP A 144 13.90 16.88 -18.46
C ASP A 144 14.91 16.08 -19.29
N TYR A 145 16.19 16.10 -18.98
CA TYR A 145 17.20 15.37 -19.76
C TYR A 145 16.93 13.86 -19.79
N ARG A 146 16.59 13.26 -18.65
CA ARG A 146 16.36 11.82 -18.48
C ARG A 146 14.92 11.48 -18.06
N ALA A 147 13.96 12.25 -18.50
CA ALA A 147 12.58 12.12 -18.06
C ALA A 147 11.92 10.77 -18.41
N PHE A 148 12.40 10.05 -19.41
CA PHE A 148 11.91 8.70 -19.70
C PHE A 148 12.29 7.68 -18.61
N ASP A 149 13.40 7.88 -17.88
CA ASP A 149 13.76 7.05 -16.74
C ASP A 149 12.69 7.16 -15.65
N THR A 150 12.33 8.40 -15.28
CA THR A 150 11.27 8.66 -14.29
C THR A 150 9.90 8.19 -14.76
N PHE A 151 9.60 8.26 -16.05
CA PHE A 151 8.39 7.66 -16.60
C PHE A 151 8.39 6.14 -16.46
N GLY A 152 9.53 5.49 -16.71
CA GLY A 152 9.72 4.06 -16.47
C GLY A 152 9.50 3.69 -15.00
N GLU A 153 10.11 4.43 -14.06
CA GLU A 153 9.97 4.21 -12.61
C GLU A 153 8.50 4.32 -12.15
N THR A 154 7.80 5.37 -12.58
CA THR A 154 6.38 5.54 -12.22
C THR A 154 5.48 4.47 -12.85
N THR A 155 5.79 4.05 -14.07
CA THR A 155 5.06 2.97 -14.76
C THR A 155 5.28 1.62 -14.06
N VAL A 156 6.52 1.30 -13.66
CA VAL A 156 6.83 0.08 -12.88
C VAL A 156 6.12 0.08 -11.53
N LEU A 157 6.11 1.22 -10.84
CA LEU A 157 5.41 1.38 -9.58
C LEU A 157 3.89 1.11 -9.72
N PHE A 158 3.28 1.67 -10.78
CA PHE A 158 1.88 1.40 -11.12
C PHE A 158 1.63 -0.07 -11.47
N ALA A 159 2.49 -0.67 -12.30
CA ALA A 159 2.39 -2.07 -12.68
C ALA A 159 2.51 -3.00 -11.47
N ALA A 160 3.44 -2.71 -10.55
CA ALA A 160 3.59 -3.44 -9.29
C ALA A 160 2.32 -3.36 -8.43
N ALA A 161 1.73 -2.17 -8.30
CA ALA A 161 0.46 -1.99 -7.58
C ALA A 161 -0.68 -2.77 -8.22
N CYS A 162 -0.81 -2.72 -9.55
CA CYS A 162 -1.83 -3.47 -10.28
C CYS A 162 -1.63 -4.99 -10.14
N SER A 163 -0.38 -5.47 -10.17
CA SER A 163 -0.05 -6.88 -9.99
C SER A 163 -0.40 -7.36 -8.58
N ALA A 164 -0.04 -6.57 -7.56
CA ALA A 164 -0.40 -6.87 -6.18
C ALA A 164 -1.92 -6.87 -5.97
N LEU A 165 -2.63 -5.89 -6.55
CA LEU A 165 -4.09 -5.84 -6.55
C LEU A 165 -4.70 -7.08 -7.18
N PHE A 166 -4.18 -7.51 -8.32
CA PHE A 166 -4.69 -8.70 -9.03
C PHE A 166 -4.48 -9.99 -8.23
N LEU A 167 -3.32 -10.12 -7.57
CA LEU A 167 -2.99 -11.31 -6.77
C LEU A 167 -3.72 -11.36 -5.43
N LEU A 168 -3.90 -10.21 -4.78
CA LEU A 168 -4.46 -10.12 -3.42
C LEU A 168 -5.94 -9.75 -3.42
N LYS A 169 -6.51 -9.40 -4.59
CA LYS A 169 -7.92 -9.05 -4.68
C LYS A 169 -8.78 -10.24 -4.30
N LEU A 170 -9.44 -10.12 -3.15
CA LEU A 170 -10.51 -11.04 -2.77
C LEU A 170 -11.68 -10.85 -3.73
N ASN A 171 -12.27 -11.95 -4.19
CA ASN A 171 -13.50 -11.89 -4.99
C ASN A 171 -14.62 -11.32 -4.11
N ASP A 172 -14.94 -10.04 -4.31
CA ASP A 172 -15.89 -9.29 -3.49
C ASP A 172 -17.30 -9.88 -3.54
N HIS A 173 -17.71 -10.31 -4.72
CA HIS A 173 -19.06 -10.80 -4.94
C HIS A 173 -19.07 -11.98 -5.92
N LYS A 174 -19.73 -13.04 -5.52
CA LYS A 174 -20.12 -14.15 -6.39
C LYS A 174 -21.63 -14.10 -6.53
N ASP A 175 -22.14 -13.99 -7.78
CA ASP A 175 -23.59 -13.89 -8.07
C ASP A 175 -24.31 -12.73 -7.33
N GLY A 176 -23.64 -11.58 -7.20
CA GLY A 176 -24.18 -10.39 -6.52
C GLY A 176 -24.24 -10.48 -4.99
N LYS A 177 -23.69 -11.54 -4.39
CA LYS A 177 -23.59 -11.71 -2.92
C LYS A 177 -22.14 -11.59 -2.48
N PRO A 178 -21.88 -10.92 -1.33
CA PRO A 178 -20.52 -10.82 -0.80
C PRO A 178 -19.97 -12.21 -0.47
N THR A 179 -18.75 -12.47 -0.91
CA THR A 179 -18.07 -13.74 -0.65
C THR A 179 -17.75 -13.87 0.85
N GLN A 180 -17.68 -15.09 1.34
CA GLN A 180 -17.40 -15.35 2.77
C GLN A 180 -16.03 -14.79 3.18
N SER A 181 -15.01 -14.90 2.33
CA SER A 181 -13.69 -14.32 2.55
C SER A 181 -13.73 -12.79 2.68
N TRP A 182 -14.55 -12.11 1.89
CA TRP A 182 -14.74 -10.67 1.99
C TRP A 182 -15.44 -10.27 3.29
N LEU A 183 -16.48 -11.03 3.71
CA LEU A 183 -17.18 -10.80 4.98
C LEU A 183 -16.26 -11.01 6.18
N GLU A 184 -15.36 -12.00 6.11
CA GLU A 184 -14.37 -12.26 7.15
C GLU A 184 -13.33 -11.16 7.25
N ALA A 185 -12.83 -10.67 6.10
CA ALA A 185 -11.89 -9.55 6.05
C ALA A 185 -12.54 -8.26 6.58
N GLU A 186 -13.78 -7.97 6.19
CA GLU A 186 -14.53 -6.81 6.69
C GLU A 186 -14.80 -6.92 8.19
N TYR A 187 -15.13 -8.13 8.68
CA TYR A 187 -15.34 -8.37 10.11
C TYR A 187 -14.03 -8.22 10.90
N ALA A 188 -12.92 -8.77 10.41
CA ALA A 188 -11.62 -8.62 11.02
C ALA A 188 -11.17 -7.15 11.09
N ASP A 189 -11.39 -6.39 10.01
CA ASP A 189 -11.08 -4.96 10.00
C ASP A 189 -11.92 -4.17 11.00
N ARG A 190 -13.23 -4.47 11.10
CA ARG A 190 -14.10 -3.85 12.11
C ARG A 190 -13.72 -4.18 13.54
N PHE A 191 -13.15 -5.36 13.78
CA PHE A 191 -12.67 -5.76 15.12
C PHE A 191 -11.36 -5.07 15.50
N HIS A 192 -10.50 -4.82 14.50
CA HIS A 192 -9.22 -4.15 14.68
C HIS A 192 -9.31 -2.63 14.42
N GLU A 193 -10.48 -2.12 14.00
CA GLU A 193 -10.67 -0.66 13.95
C GLU A 193 -10.50 -0.11 15.37
N PRO A 194 -9.58 0.85 15.58
CA PRO A 194 -9.43 1.52 16.85
C PRO A 194 -10.65 2.41 17.10
N LYS A 195 -11.79 1.79 17.44
CA LYS A 195 -13.07 2.47 17.63
C LYS A 195 -13.02 3.56 18.71
N ASN A 196 -12.01 3.53 19.56
CA ASN A 196 -11.90 4.38 20.75
C ASN A 196 -10.53 5.03 20.96
N ASP A 197 -9.61 5.00 19.99
CA ASP A 197 -8.35 5.73 20.14
C ASP A 197 -8.56 7.22 19.84
N GLN A 198 -9.08 7.92 20.86
CA GLN A 198 -9.31 9.36 20.78
C GLN A 198 -8.01 10.16 20.60
N ILE A 199 -6.90 9.64 21.13
CA ILE A 199 -5.58 10.28 21.05
C ILE A 199 -5.11 10.26 19.59
N LEU A 200 -5.17 9.08 18.94
CA LEU A 200 -4.80 8.94 17.52
C LEU A 200 -5.70 9.80 16.63
N GLN A 201 -7.02 9.80 16.88
CA GLN A 201 -7.95 10.62 16.10
C GLN A 201 -7.70 12.12 16.26
N PHE A 202 -7.39 12.58 17.49
CA PHE A 202 -7.05 13.98 17.74
C PHE A 202 -5.74 14.35 17.03
N ALA A 203 -4.70 13.56 17.21
CA ALA A 203 -3.42 13.76 16.53
C ALA A 203 -3.57 13.77 15.01
N ALA A 204 -4.31 12.83 14.44
CA ALA A 204 -4.54 12.75 13.00
C ALA A 204 -5.31 13.94 12.45
N ARG A 205 -6.31 14.48 13.17
CA ARG A 205 -7.03 15.70 12.76
C ARG A 205 -6.11 16.90 12.60
N LEU A 206 -5.09 17.00 13.45
CA LEU A 206 -4.12 18.08 13.38
C LEU A 206 -3.02 17.80 12.35
N LEU A 207 -2.45 16.60 12.36
CA LEU A 207 -1.26 16.27 11.56
C LEU A 207 -1.58 16.01 10.08
N VAL A 208 -2.69 15.34 9.75
CA VAL A 208 -2.99 14.97 8.35
C VAL A 208 -3.07 16.19 7.44
N PRO A 209 -3.78 17.29 7.77
CA PRO A 209 -3.80 18.48 6.93
C PRO A 209 -2.40 19.08 6.73
N ILE A 210 -1.58 19.11 7.79
CA ILE A 210 -0.21 19.63 7.74
C ILE A 210 0.65 18.75 6.83
N ILE A 211 0.59 17.43 6.97
CA ILE A 211 1.33 16.47 6.14
C ILE A 211 0.93 16.60 4.67
N LEU A 212 -0.37 16.68 4.38
CA LEU A 212 -0.85 16.83 3.01
C LEU A 212 -0.41 18.16 2.39
N LEU A 213 -0.50 19.26 3.15
CA LEU A 213 -0.05 20.59 2.71
C LEU A 213 1.46 20.60 2.46
N PHE A 214 2.24 20.00 3.37
CA PHE A 214 3.69 19.90 3.22
C PHE A 214 4.07 19.03 2.02
N GLY A 215 3.42 17.87 1.84
CA GLY A 215 3.65 17.02 0.66
C GLY A 215 3.31 17.73 -0.64
N PHE A 216 2.21 18.46 -0.69
CA PHE A 216 1.85 19.30 -1.83
C PHE A 216 2.89 20.41 -2.10
N TYR A 217 3.36 21.09 -1.06
CA TYR A 217 4.44 22.07 -1.16
C TYR A 217 5.70 21.44 -1.79
N VAL A 218 6.13 20.26 -1.31
CA VAL A 218 7.31 19.55 -1.82
C VAL A 218 7.16 19.17 -3.30
N VAL A 219 5.96 18.76 -3.73
CA VAL A 219 5.68 18.45 -5.15
C VAL A 219 5.79 19.70 -6.01
N VAL A 220 5.12 20.77 -5.62
CA VAL A 220 5.03 22.00 -6.42
C VAL A 220 6.36 22.75 -6.49
N ASN A 221 7.15 22.71 -5.43
CA ASN A 221 8.46 23.39 -5.37
C ASN A 221 9.65 22.50 -5.72
N GLY A 222 9.43 21.27 -6.21
CA GLY A 222 10.51 20.32 -6.49
C GLY A 222 11.54 20.77 -7.53
N HIS A 223 11.18 21.70 -8.42
CA HIS A 223 12.09 22.30 -9.41
C HIS A 223 12.93 23.47 -8.84
N ILE A 224 12.58 23.95 -7.65
CA ILE A 224 13.28 25.07 -6.97
C ILE A 224 14.08 24.55 -5.78
N THR A 225 13.46 23.69 -4.97
CA THR A 225 14.00 23.20 -3.69
C THR A 225 14.28 21.69 -3.77
N PRO A 226 15.11 21.13 -2.87
CA PRO A 226 15.26 19.68 -2.76
C PRO A 226 13.91 19.02 -2.47
N GLY A 227 13.60 17.98 -3.25
CA GLY A 227 12.32 17.26 -3.20
C GLY A 227 11.80 16.95 -4.59
N GLY A 228 10.49 16.78 -4.72
CA GLY A 228 9.83 16.53 -5.99
C GLY A 228 8.64 15.58 -5.88
N GLY A 229 8.20 15.03 -7.00
CA GLY A 229 7.01 14.18 -7.08
C GLY A 229 7.10 12.93 -6.19
N PHE A 230 8.22 12.21 -6.20
CA PHE A 230 8.37 10.99 -5.38
C PHE A 230 8.29 11.27 -3.89
N SER A 231 9.11 12.18 -3.39
CA SER A 231 9.14 12.51 -1.95
C SER A 231 7.84 13.15 -1.49
N GLY A 232 7.31 14.12 -2.23
CA GLY A 232 6.04 14.76 -1.90
C GLY A 232 4.85 13.81 -2.02
N GLY A 233 4.84 12.93 -3.03
CA GLY A 233 3.85 11.86 -3.17
C GLY A 233 3.87 10.87 -2.01
N ALA A 234 5.06 10.44 -1.58
CA ALA A 234 5.22 9.56 -0.42
C ALA A 234 4.71 10.22 0.88
N ILE A 235 5.03 11.50 1.10
CA ILE A 235 4.53 12.27 2.25
C ILE A 235 3.00 12.34 2.22
N MET A 236 2.40 12.68 1.09
CA MET A 236 0.92 12.70 0.96
C MET A 236 0.30 11.32 1.15
N GLY A 237 0.93 10.27 0.62
CA GLY A 237 0.53 8.88 0.84
C GLY A 237 0.55 8.49 2.31
N ALA A 238 1.60 8.86 3.04
CA ALA A 238 1.69 8.66 4.49
C ALA A 238 0.58 9.40 5.25
N GLY A 239 0.23 10.62 4.83
CA GLY A 239 -0.91 11.37 5.37
C GLY A 239 -2.24 10.64 5.18
N LEU A 240 -2.50 10.07 4.00
CA LEU A 240 -3.70 9.27 3.73
C LEU A 240 -3.73 7.98 4.56
N ILE A 241 -2.58 7.31 4.73
CA ILE A 241 -2.43 6.13 5.58
C ILE A 241 -2.73 6.47 7.05
N LEU A 242 -2.19 7.58 7.55
CA LEU A 242 -2.49 8.05 8.90
C LEU A 242 -3.98 8.34 9.08
N TYR A 243 -4.61 8.99 8.09
CA TYR A 243 -6.06 9.23 8.09
C TYR A 243 -6.86 7.93 8.14
N LEU A 244 -6.48 6.94 7.32
CA LEU A 244 -7.13 5.63 7.31
C LEU A 244 -7.00 4.93 8.66
N ASN A 245 -5.81 4.96 9.28
CA ASN A 245 -5.58 4.33 10.58
C ASN A 245 -6.40 4.98 11.70
N ALA A 246 -6.58 6.29 11.65
CA ALA A 246 -7.31 7.02 12.69
C ALA A 246 -8.84 6.93 12.53
N PHE A 247 -9.34 6.90 11.29
CA PHE A 247 -10.77 7.04 11.02
C PHE A 247 -11.42 5.83 10.36
N GLY A 248 -10.64 4.85 9.93
CA GLY A 248 -11.09 3.59 9.34
C GLY A 248 -11.50 3.70 7.86
N PHE A 249 -11.72 2.55 7.24
CA PHE A 249 -12.05 2.43 5.80
C PHE A 249 -13.35 3.14 5.43
N LYS A 250 -14.40 3.02 6.25
CA LYS A 250 -15.71 3.60 5.96
C LYS A 250 -15.70 5.11 5.70
N LYS A 251 -14.80 5.85 6.37
CA LYS A 251 -14.65 7.30 6.14
C LYS A 251 -13.78 7.58 4.94
N THR A 252 -12.72 6.82 4.76
CA THR A 252 -11.75 7.02 3.67
C THR A 252 -12.33 6.63 2.32
N GLU A 253 -13.12 5.56 2.23
CA GLU A 253 -13.79 5.11 1.00
C GLU A 253 -14.79 6.12 0.43
N ARG A 254 -15.20 7.13 1.19
CA ARG A 254 -16.06 8.21 0.67
C ARG A 254 -15.38 9.07 -0.39
N PHE A 255 -14.05 9.24 -0.32
CA PHE A 255 -13.29 10.10 -1.24
C PHE A 255 -12.19 9.34 -1.97
N PHE A 256 -11.67 8.24 -1.41
CA PHE A 256 -10.61 7.45 -2.03
C PHE A 256 -11.08 6.01 -2.22
N THR A 257 -11.61 5.74 -3.40
CA THR A 257 -12.08 4.41 -3.84
C THR A 257 -11.08 3.80 -4.82
N TYR A 258 -11.23 2.50 -5.09
CA TYR A 258 -10.47 1.82 -6.15
C TYR A 258 -10.61 2.51 -7.52
N ARG A 259 -11.80 2.99 -7.85
CA ARG A 259 -12.03 3.76 -9.09
C ARG A 259 -11.24 5.07 -9.10
N THR A 260 -11.18 5.77 -7.95
CA THR A 260 -10.39 6.99 -7.81
C THR A 260 -8.92 6.71 -8.05
N PHE A 261 -8.38 5.64 -7.44
CA PHE A 261 -7.01 5.18 -7.69
C PHE A 261 -6.74 4.96 -9.18
N GLN A 262 -7.58 4.15 -9.83
CA GLN A 262 -7.41 3.85 -11.26
C GLN A 262 -7.43 5.11 -12.13
N TRP A 263 -8.43 5.97 -11.97
CA TRP A 263 -8.56 7.18 -12.78
C TRP A 263 -7.43 8.18 -12.53
N VAL A 264 -7.05 8.41 -11.29
CA VAL A 264 -5.99 9.36 -10.94
C VAL A 264 -4.63 8.86 -11.48
N THR A 265 -4.26 7.61 -11.24
CA THR A 265 -2.97 7.06 -11.70
C THR A 265 -2.91 6.95 -13.22
N PHE A 266 -3.99 6.48 -13.85
CA PHE A 266 -4.04 6.37 -15.32
C PHE A 266 -3.97 7.73 -16.00
N SER A 267 -4.74 8.72 -15.54
CA SER A 267 -4.69 10.07 -16.10
C SER A 267 -3.33 10.73 -15.90
N ALA A 268 -2.72 10.56 -14.73
CA ALA A 268 -1.39 11.09 -14.45
C ALA A 268 -0.33 10.47 -15.38
N LEU A 269 -0.34 9.15 -15.58
CA LEU A 269 0.59 8.47 -16.48
C LEU A 269 0.39 8.88 -17.95
N ILE A 270 -0.86 8.98 -18.42
CA ILE A 270 -1.13 9.46 -19.79
C ILE A 270 -0.69 10.91 -19.97
N THR A 271 -0.97 11.76 -19.01
CA THR A 271 -0.53 13.16 -19.04
C THR A 271 0.99 13.25 -19.11
N TYR A 272 1.69 12.47 -18.26
CA TYR A 272 3.14 12.39 -18.27
C TYR A 272 3.66 11.95 -19.65
N ALA A 273 3.15 10.84 -20.16
CA ALA A 273 3.52 10.33 -21.49
C ALA A 273 3.27 11.35 -22.59
N GLY A 274 2.12 12.03 -22.60
CA GLY A 274 1.75 13.04 -23.58
C GLY A 274 2.68 14.25 -23.56
N LEU A 275 2.98 14.79 -22.37
CA LEU A 275 3.89 15.93 -22.20
C LEU A 275 5.31 15.60 -22.68
N LYS A 276 5.84 14.43 -22.33
CA LYS A 276 7.18 14.03 -22.77
C LYS A 276 7.23 13.62 -24.23
N SER A 277 6.19 13.01 -24.76
CA SER A 277 6.10 12.75 -26.22
C SER A 277 6.09 14.05 -27.01
N TYR A 278 5.38 15.07 -26.56
CA TYR A 278 5.40 16.40 -27.19
C TYR A 278 6.78 17.03 -27.08
N SER A 279 7.40 17.05 -25.92
CA SER A 279 8.75 17.57 -25.70
C SER A 279 9.80 16.87 -26.60
N PHE A 280 9.71 15.53 -26.68
CA PHE A 280 10.58 14.74 -27.54
C PHE A 280 10.37 15.05 -29.03
N TYR A 281 9.11 15.14 -29.48
CA TYR A 281 8.77 15.43 -30.85
C TYR A 281 9.28 16.81 -31.28
N THR A 282 9.07 17.84 -30.47
CA THR A 282 9.55 19.19 -30.74
C THR A 282 11.08 19.24 -30.77
N GLY A 283 11.74 18.64 -29.78
CA GLY A 283 13.22 18.60 -29.74
C GLY A 283 13.84 17.84 -30.90
N ALA A 284 13.30 16.66 -31.25
CA ALA A 284 13.83 15.86 -32.37
C ALA A 284 13.65 16.51 -33.73
N ASN A 285 12.67 17.38 -33.91
CA ASN A 285 12.40 18.09 -35.17
C ASN A 285 12.93 19.53 -35.18
N HIS A 286 13.70 19.94 -34.16
CA HIS A 286 14.22 21.30 -34.00
C HIS A 286 13.11 22.37 -34.03
N LEU A 287 11.91 22.04 -33.53
CA LEU A 287 10.79 22.96 -33.43
C LEU A 287 10.87 23.73 -32.11
N GLU A 288 10.45 24.99 -32.13
CA GLU A 288 10.31 25.74 -30.87
C GLU A 288 9.26 25.12 -29.98
N SER A 289 9.57 24.94 -28.71
CA SER A 289 8.61 24.49 -27.71
C SER A 289 7.59 25.62 -27.48
N GLY A 290 6.29 25.28 -27.59
CA GLY A 290 5.21 26.23 -27.27
C GLY A 290 5.10 26.53 -25.78
N VAL A 291 5.93 25.93 -24.93
CA VAL A 291 5.93 26.11 -23.47
C VAL A 291 7.26 26.75 -23.06
N SER A 292 7.15 27.96 -22.50
CA SER A 292 8.31 28.69 -22.00
C SER A 292 8.84 28.07 -20.73
N THR A 293 10.17 28.05 -20.56
CA THR A 293 10.84 27.68 -19.31
C THR A 293 10.58 28.71 -18.18
N GLY A 294 10.05 29.88 -18.51
CA GLY A 294 9.72 30.93 -17.52
C GLY A 294 10.96 31.58 -16.89
N THR A 295 10.75 32.20 -15.73
CA THR A 295 11.84 32.85 -14.99
C THR A 295 12.32 31.94 -13.87
N LEU A 296 13.61 31.65 -13.83
CA LEU A 296 14.27 30.84 -12.79
C LEU A 296 13.85 31.28 -11.38
N GLY A 297 13.50 30.31 -10.54
CA GLY A 297 13.10 30.55 -9.15
C GLY A 297 11.62 30.85 -8.93
N ASN A 298 10.83 31.03 -9.97
CA ASN A 298 9.38 31.20 -9.85
C ASN A 298 8.68 29.83 -9.82
N ILE A 299 7.53 29.75 -9.11
CA ILE A 299 6.72 28.51 -9.03
C ILE A 299 6.27 28.02 -10.41
N LEU A 300 5.97 28.93 -11.32
CA LEU A 300 5.60 28.62 -12.72
C LEU A 300 6.80 28.67 -13.67
N SER A 301 7.98 28.30 -13.21
CA SER A 301 9.16 28.10 -14.06
C SER A 301 9.34 26.62 -14.40
N ALA A 302 10.41 26.35 -15.18
CA ALA A 302 10.83 24.99 -15.56
C ALA A 302 9.86 24.23 -16.50
N GLY A 303 9.07 24.95 -17.31
CA GLY A 303 8.29 24.37 -18.40
C GLY A 303 7.45 23.15 -18.01
N PHE A 304 7.75 21.98 -18.57
CA PHE A 304 7.01 20.74 -18.28
C PHE A 304 7.39 20.08 -16.96
N ILE A 305 8.46 20.48 -16.28
CA ILE A 305 8.93 19.83 -15.04
C ILE A 305 7.87 19.89 -13.93
N LEU A 306 7.21 21.03 -13.76
CA LEU A 306 6.17 21.17 -12.75
C LEU A 306 4.98 20.19 -12.95
N PRO A 307 4.31 20.14 -14.12
CA PRO A 307 3.24 19.17 -14.34
C PRO A 307 3.73 17.71 -14.27
N LEU A 308 4.96 17.41 -14.68
CA LEU A 308 5.55 16.07 -14.54
C LEU A 308 5.74 15.69 -13.06
N ASN A 309 6.23 16.60 -12.23
CA ASN A 309 6.32 16.41 -10.79
C ASN A 309 4.95 16.12 -10.14
N ILE A 310 3.92 16.85 -10.57
CA ILE A 310 2.54 16.62 -10.07
C ILE A 310 2.06 15.22 -10.47
N CYS A 311 2.27 14.81 -11.72
CA CYS A 311 1.90 13.47 -12.18
C CYS A 311 2.59 12.37 -11.38
N VAL A 312 3.91 12.49 -11.17
CA VAL A 312 4.68 11.56 -10.33
C VAL A 312 4.13 11.52 -8.91
N GLY A 313 3.91 12.68 -8.29
CA GLY A 313 3.39 12.80 -6.94
C GLY A 313 2.04 12.11 -6.75
N LEU A 314 1.14 12.27 -7.72
CA LEU A 314 -0.18 11.61 -7.71
C LEU A 314 -0.06 10.08 -7.82
N VAL A 315 0.79 9.58 -8.74
CA VAL A 315 1.00 8.12 -8.87
C VAL A 315 1.59 7.54 -7.60
N VAL A 316 2.63 8.16 -7.03
CA VAL A 316 3.28 7.68 -5.80
C VAL A 316 2.33 7.72 -4.61
N MET A 317 1.62 8.84 -4.40
CA MET A 317 0.63 8.98 -3.33
C MET A 317 -0.42 7.87 -3.39
N CYS A 318 -1.01 7.66 -4.56
CA CYS A 318 -2.05 6.66 -4.77
C CYS A 318 -1.52 5.24 -4.58
N THR A 319 -0.32 4.95 -5.09
CA THR A 319 0.30 3.63 -5.01
C THR A 319 0.66 3.26 -3.57
N MET A 320 1.28 4.18 -2.82
CA MET A 320 1.62 3.97 -1.41
C MET A 320 0.37 3.68 -0.57
N TYR A 321 -0.69 4.45 -0.78
CA TYR A 321 -1.96 4.24 -0.10
C TYR A 321 -2.57 2.87 -0.42
N VAL A 322 -2.62 2.50 -1.72
CA VAL A 322 -3.20 1.23 -2.16
C VAL A 322 -2.42 0.03 -1.66
N PHE A 323 -1.09 0.05 -1.67
CA PHE A 323 -0.29 -1.02 -1.07
C PHE A 323 -0.60 -1.22 0.41
N TYR A 324 -0.73 -0.13 1.16
CA TYR A 324 -1.09 -0.24 2.57
C TYR A 324 -2.49 -0.85 2.78
N THR A 325 -3.48 -0.42 1.98
CA THR A 325 -4.85 -0.94 2.08
C THR A 325 -4.92 -2.42 1.72
N LEU A 326 -4.17 -2.86 0.70
CA LEU A 326 -4.06 -4.26 0.31
C LEU A 326 -3.52 -5.14 1.43
N ILE A 327 -2.43 -4.72 2.07
CA ILE A 327 -1.80 -5.48 3.17
C ILE A 327 -2.73 -5.53 4.39
N ARG A 328 -3.41 -4.42 4.70
CA ARG A 328 -4.26 -4.33 5.88
C ARG A 328 -5.59 -5.07 5.72
N LYS A 329 -6.25 -4.97 4.57
CA LYS A 329 -7.60 -5.53 4.33
C LYS A 329 -7.55 -6.89 3.65
N GLY A 330 -6.39 -7.30 3.13
CA GLY A 330 -6.29 -8.51 2.30
C GLY A 330 -7.00 -8.36 0.94
N GLY A 331 -7.24 -7.13 0.51
CA GLY A 331 -7.89 -6.76 -0.75
C GLY A 331 -8.59 -5.40 -0.64
N VAL A 332 -8.77 -4.76 -1.76
CA VAL A 332 -9.48 -3.46 -1.91
C VAL A 332 -10.85 -3.68 -2.51
#